data_2dfde02b8810267e687ee8f6de8209c2
#
_entry.id   2dfde02b8810267e687ee8f6de8209c2
#
_cell.length_a   1.000
_cell.length_b   1.000
_cell.length_c   1.000
_cell.angle_alpha   90.00
_cell.angle_beta   90.00
_cell.angle_gamma   90.00
#
_symmetry.space_group_name_H-M   'P 1'
#
loop_
_entity.id
_entity.type
_entity.pdbx_description
1 polymer ?
#
loop_
_entity_poly.entity_id
_entity_poly.type
_entity_poly.pdbx_seq_one_letter_code
_entity_poly.pdbx_strand_id
1 'polypeptide(L)'
;MSDYLVRAIGFNGQVRAFAARTTATVAEAQRRHNTWPVVSAAMGRSMTATVMMGAMLKGDNKLTVKIEGNGPIGSMVIDADANGDVRGFVQNGQVHFDLNEHGKLDVRAGVGNDGFITIVKDLGLRDMFSSQTPIVSGEIAEDFTYYFATSEQVPSSVGLGVLVNPDNTILAAGGFILQIMPGCEEETIDILEKHLASIEPVSKMIEKGMTPEEILEVVFGQEGAVQILSSMPVKFQCQCSKERYGSAIIGLGVQEIQDMIDEMGQIETQCHFCLETY
;
A
#
# COMPACT_ATOMS: atom_id res chain seq x y z
N MET A 1 19.23 4.46 -3.14
CA MET A 1 19.02 3.06 -2.72
C MET A 1 17.76 2.54 -3.43
N SER A 2 17.75 1.29 -3.89
CA SER A 2 16.59 0.67 -4.55
C SER A 2 15.52 0.30 -3.51
N ASP A 3 14.25 0.32 -3.94
CA ASP A 3 13.14 -0.16 -3.12
C ASP A 3 13.10 -1.69 -3.12
N TYR A 4 12.82 -2.26 -1.97
CA TYR A 4 12.68 -3.69 -1.79
C TYR A 4 11.92 -4.02 -0.51
N LEU A 5 11.52 -5.26 -0.40
CA LEU A 5 10.79 -5.83 0.71
C LEU A 5 11.53 -7.08 1.21
N VAL A 6 11.51 -7.29 2.52
CA VAL A 6 11.99 -8.52 3.17
C VAL A 6 10.85 -9.25 3.86
N ARG A 7 10.94 -10.58 3.86
CA ARG A 7 10.14 -11.47 4.69
C ARG A 7 11.02 -12.04 5.78
N ALA A 8 10.53 -12.04 6.99
CA ALA A 8 11.31 -12.51 8.14
C ALA A 8 10.40 -13.25 9.14
N ILE A 9 11.06 -13.95 10.03
CA ILE A 9 10.47 -14.48 11.26
C ILE A 9 11.34 -14.02 12.45
N GLY A 10 10.71 -13.93 13.60
CA GLY A 10 11.38 -13.64 14.85
C GLY A 10 10.77 -14.44 16.00
N PHE A 11 11.37 -14.34 17.19
CA PHE A 11 10.93 -15.05 18.37
C PHE A 11 10.77 -16.56 18.12
N ASN A 12 11.82 -17.18 17.52
CA ASN A 12 11.81 -18.61 17.17
C ASN A 12 10.63 -19.03 16.27
N GLY A 13 10.17 -18.14 15.39
CA GLY A 13 9.07 -18.42 14.48
C GLY A 13 7.68 -18.10 15.03
N GLN A 14 7.58 -17.53 16.22
CA GLN A 14 6.30 -17.12 16.82
C GLN A 14 5.71 -15.86 16.14
N VAL A 15 6.57 -15.05 15.47
CA VAL A 15 6.16 -13.85 14.78
C VAL A 15 6.66 -13.88 13.35
N ARG A 16 5.76 -13.68 12.39
CA ARG A 16 6.09 -13.44 10.98
C ARG A 16 6.11 -11.95 10.72
N ALA A 17 7.06 -11.50 9.91
CA ALA A 17 7.22 -10.09 9.58
C ALA A 17 7.46 -9.85 8.08
N PHE A 18 6.98 -8.70 7.64
CA PHE A 18 7.31 -8.10 6.35
C PHE A 18 7.75 -6.67 6.61
N ALA A 19 8.82 -6.24 5.99
CA ALA A 19 9.21 -4.82 6.01
C ALA A 19 9.60 -4.38 4.60
N ALA A 20 9.23 -3.15 4.25
CA ALA A 20 9.46 -2.61 2.92
C ALA A 20 9.96 -1.17 2.97
N ARG A 21 10.90 -0.87 2.10
CA ARG A 21 11.23 0.47 1.65
C ARG A 21 10.54 0.68 0.30
N THR A 22 9.80 1.79 0.18
CA THR A 22 8.97 2.08 -1.00
C THR A 22 9.13 3.54 -1.48
N THR A 23 10.23 4.19 -1.13
CA THR A 23 10.46 5.63 -1.38
C THR A 23 10.38 5.96 -2.87
N ALA A 24 11.11 5.25 -3.72
CA ALA A 24 11.12 5.50 -5.17
C ALA A 24 9.79 5.12 -5.82
N THR A 25 9.16 4.05 -5.34
CA THR A 25 7.86 3.56 -5.80
C THR A 25 6.75 4.57 -5.53
N VAL A 26 6.71 5.14 -4.32
CA VAL A 26 5.74 6.17 -3.93
C VAL A 26 6.05 7.50 -4.63
N ALA A 27 7.34 7.84 -4.83
CA ALA A 27 7.74 9.03 -5.58
C ALA A 27 7.29 8.95 -7.04
N GLU A 28 7.37 7.79 -7.68
CA GLU A 28 6.88 7.61 -9.06
C GLU A 28 5.35 7.76 -9.14
N ALA A 29 4.61 7.23 -8.17
CA ALA A 29 3.17 7.42 -8.08
C ALA A 29 2.80 8.90 -7.88
N GLN A 30 3.48 9.59 -6.96
CA GLN A 30 3.31 11.02 -6.71
C GLN A 30 3.58 11.84 -7.96
N ARG A 31 4.69 11.58 -8.67
CA ARG A 31 5.07 12.28 -9.89
C ARG A 31 4.02 12.12 -11.00
N ARG A 32 3.50 10.90 -11.18
CA ARG A 32 2.48 10.62 -12.20
C ARG A 32 1.16 11.31 -11.90
N HIS A 33 0.67 11.16 -10.67
CA HIS A 33 -0.64 11.68 -10.27
C HIS A 33 -0.61 13.13 -9.77
N ASN A 34 0.58 13.74 -9.66
CA ASN A 34 0.77 15.10 -9.14
C ASN A 34 0.01 15.33 -7.82
N THR A 35 0.14 14.35 -6.89
CA THR A 35 -0.56 14.38 -5.63
C THR A 35 0.07 15.38 -4.66
N TRP A 36 -0.78 16.04 -3.85
CA TRP A 36 -0.36 16.94 -2.79
C TRP A 36 0.02 16.17 -1.52
N PRO A 37 0.71 16.79 -0.54
CA PRO A 37 1.37 16.07 0.55
C PRO A 37 0.48 15.10 1.34
N VAL A 38 -0.72 15.50 1.72
CA VAL A 38 -1.66 14.63 2.45
C VAL A 38 -2.07 13.43 1.63
N VAL A 39 -2.36 13.65 0.33
CA VAL A 39 -2.74 12.57 -0.59
C VAL A 39 -1.56 11.64 -0.86
N SER A 40 -0.37 12.20 -1.05
CA SER A 40 0.87 11.43 -1.22
C SER A 40 1.15 10.54 -0.01
N ALA A 41 0.90 11.06 1.21
CA ALA A 41 1.05 10.27 2.43
C ALA A 41 0.01 9.15 2.52
N ALA A 42 -1.28 9.44 2.24
CA ALA A 42 -2.34 8.43 2.24
C ALA A 42 -2.09 7.33 1.20
N MET A 43 -1.84 7.74 -0.05
CA MET A 43 -1.59 6.82 -1.18
C MET A 43 -0.32 6.00 -0.96
N GLY A 44 0.76 6.63 -0.50
CA GLY A 44 2.02 5.94 -0.25
C GLY A 44 1.94 4.92 0.88
N ARG A 45 1.24 5.23 1.99
CA ARG A 45 0.94 4.26 3.06
C ARG A 45 0.13 3.09 2.50
N SER A 46 -0.92 3.37 1.73
CA SER A 46 -1.76 2.35 1.10
C SER A 46 -0.97 1.45 0.15
N MET A 47 -0.11 2.03 -0.71
CA MET A 47 0.76 1.28 -1.62
C MET A 47 1.75 0.39 -0.86
N THR A 48 2.34 0.90 0.20
CA THR A 48 3.30 0.16 1.05
C THR A 48 2.63 -1.04 1.73
N ALA A 49 1.45 -0.85 2.31
CA ALA A 49 0.68 -1.95 2.90
C ALA A 49 0.29 -2.99 1.84
N THR A 50 -0.22 -2.52 0.69
CA THR A 50 -0.71 -3.40 -0.37
C THR A 50 0.40 -4.24 -1.00
N VAL A 51 1.61 -3.68 -1.22
CA VAL A 51 2.74 -4.46 -1.76
C VAL A 51 3.24 -5.51 -0.77
N MET A 52 3.25 -5.21 0.54
CA MET A 52 3.55 -6.21 1.56
C MET A 52 2.50 -7.32 1.61
N MET A 53 1.21 -6.99 1.44
CA MET A 53 0.15 -7.99 1.30
C MET A 53 0.28 -8.80 0.01
N GLY A 54 0.67 -8.17 -1.11
CA GLY A 54 1.01 -8.86 -2.36
C GLY A 54 2.08 -9.90 -2.14
N ALA A 55 3.12 -9.55 -1.40
CA ALA A 55 4.19 -10.47 -1.03
C ALA A 55 3.74 -11.67 -0.17
N MET A 56 2.56 -11.64 0.44
CA MET A 56 1.97 -12.81 1.13
C MET A 56 1.35 -13.82 0.16
N LEU A 57 1.08 -13.41 -1.07
CA LEU A 57 0.53 -14.25 -2.13
C LEU A 57 1.63 -15.10 -2.80
N LYS A 58 1.24 -15.95 -3.74
CA LYS A 58 2.15 -16.87 -4.46
C LYS A 58 1.87 -16.86 -5.97
N GLY A 59 2.90 -17.18 -6.75
CA GLY A 59 2.78 -17.30 -8.21
C GLY A 59 2.32 -16.00 -8.87
N ASP A 60 1.29 -16.07 -9.70
CA ASP A 60 0.73 -14.94 -10.45
C ASP A 60 -0.46 -14.28 -9.73
N ASN A 61 -0.68 -14.63 -8.45
CA ASN A 61 -1.77 -14.08 -7.67
C ASN A 61 -1.62 -12.58 -7.46
N LYS A 62 -2.77 -11.90 -7.40
CA LYS A 62 -2.86 -10.45 -7.28
C LYS A 62 -3.87 -10.05 -6.22
N LEU A 63 -3.75 -8.84 -5.75
CA LEU A 63 -4.80 -8.23 -4.94
C LEU A 63 -5.05 -6.78 -5.35
N THR A 64 -6.27 -6.35 -5.15
CA THR A 64 -6.70 -4.96 -5.24
C THR A 64 -7.21 -4.53 -3.87
N VAL A 65 -6.68 -3.42 -3.38
CA VAL A 65 -7.18 -2.72 -2.18
C VAL A 65 -7.90 -1.47 -2.63
N LYS A 66 -9.15 -1.32 -2.22
CA LYS A 66 -9.93 -0.10 -2.42
C LYS A 66 -10.25 0.50 -1.06
N ILE A 67 -9.90 1.77 -0.87
CA ILE A 67 -10.18 2.54 0.34
C ILE A 67 -11.15 3.66 -0.05
N GLU A 68 -12.33 3.69 0.56
CA GLU A 68 -13.38 4.66 0.32
C GLU A 68 -13.81 5.27 1.65
N GLY A 69 -13.30 6.44 1.95
CA GLY A 69 -13.69 7.19 3.13
C GLY A 69 -14.59 8.38 2.78
N ASN A 70 -15.15 9.02 3.80
CA ASN A 70 -15.97 10.23 3.65
C ASN A 70 -15.14 11.52 3.59
N GLY A 71 -13.80 11.42 3.53
CA GLY A 71 -12.91 12.56 3.38
C GLY A 71 -12.79 13.03 1.92
N PRO A 72 -12.20 14.22 1.68
CA PRO A 72 -12.15 14.83 0.35
C PRO A 72 -11.22 14.12 -0.65
N ILE A 73 -10.35 13.22 -0.21
CA ILE A 73 -9.54 12.37 -1.11
C ILE A 73 -10.46 11.48 -1.95
N GLY A 74 -11.61 11.09 -1.40
CA GLY A 74 -12.53 10.15 -2.04
C GLY A 74 -11.98 8.73 -2.00
N SER A 75 -11.96 8.04 -3.15
CA SER A 75 -11.48 6.68 -3.24
C SER A 75 -10.02 6.59 -3.67
N MET A 76 -9.32 5.60 -3.11
CA MET A 76 -7.99 5.15 -3.55
C MET A 76 -8.09 3.69 -3.96
N VAL A 77 -7.47 3.33 -5.08
CA VAL A 77 -7.40 1.95 -5.57
C VAL A 77 -5.96 1.58 -5.80
N ILE A 78 -5.52 0.52 -5.17
CA ILE A 78 -4.13 0.04 -5.22
C ILE A 78 -4.15 -1.43 -5.64
N ASP A 79 -3.41 -1.76 -6.69
CA ASP A 79 -3.14 -3.13 -7.11
C ASP A 79 -1.72 -3.54 -6.73
N ALA A 80 -1.53 -4.76 -6.26
CA ALA A 80 -0.22 -5.38 -6.11
C ALA A 80 -0.27 -6.87 -6.46
N ASP A 81 0.90 -7.43 -6.75
CA ASP A 81 1.05 -8.86 -7.02
C ASP A 81 2.09 -9.53 -6.12
N ALA A 82 2.26 -10.84 -6.31
CA ALA A 82 3.21 -11.64 -5.53
C ALA A 82 4.68 -11.36 -5.85
N ASN A 83 4.99 -10.53 -6.88
CA ASN A 83 6.34 -10.28 -7.38
C ASN A 83 6.90 -8.92 -6.95
N GLY A 84 6.12 -8.13 -6.17
CA GLY A 84 6.52 -6.82 -5.67
C GLY A 84 6.18 -5.67 -6.63
N ASP A 85 5.41 -5.92 -7.66
CA ASP A 85 4.85 -4.89 -8.53
C ASP A 85 3.64 -4.26 -7.83
N VAL A 86 3.58 -2.92 -7.80
CA VAL A 86 2.47 -2.17 -7.21
C VAL A 86 2.13 -0.97 -8.10
N ARG A 87 0.84 -0.63 -8.16
CA ARG A 87 0.34 0.57 -8.79
C ARG A 87 -0.89 1.07 -8.05
N GLY A 88 -1.18 2.34 -8.17
CA GLY A 88 -2.37 2.89 -7.53
C GLY A 88 -2.80 4.19 -8.16
N PHE A 89 -4.03 4.58 -7.90
CA PHE A 89 -4.55 5.90 -8.21
C PHE A 89 -5.50 6.38 -7.11
N VAL A 90 -5.75 7.67 -7.11
CA VAL A 90 -6.61 8.35 -6.17
C VAL A 90 -7.61 9.22 -6.92
N GLN A 91 -8.82 9.32 -6.41
CA GLN A 91 -9.89 10.10 -7.04
C GLN A 91 -9.57 11.60 -7.04
N ASN A 92 -9.16 12.16 -5.91
CA ASN A 92 -8.81 13.57 -5.76
C ASN A 92 -7.37 13.71 -5.28
N GLY A 93 -6.44 13.97 -6.21
CA GLY A 93 -5.00 14.07 -5.94
C GLY A 93 -4.55 15.37 -5.27
N GLN A 94 -5.36 16.44 -5.34
CA GLN A 94 -4.98 17.79 -4.93
C GLN A 94 -5.82 18.28 -3.74
N VAL A 95 -5.72 17.54 -2.64
CA VAL A 95 -6.35 17.89 -1.36
C VAL A 95 -5.31 18.46 -0.42
N HIS A 96 -5.62 19.60 0.20
CA HIS A 96 -4.73 20.29 1.14
C HIS A 96 -5.38 20.40 2.51
N PHE A 97 -4.57 20.14 3.53
CA PHE A 97 -4.84 20.46 4.92
C PHE A 97 -3.58 21.06 5.54
N ASP A 98 -3.75 21.95 6.49
CA ASP A 98 -2.67 22.35 7.37
C ASP A 98 -2.16 21.15 8.18
N LEU A 99 -0.98 21.28 8.74
CA LEU A 99 -0.46 20.26 9.65
C LEU A 99 -1.38 20.14 10.87
N ASN A 100 -1.56 18.90 11.35
CA ASN A 100 -2.33 18.68 12.58
C ASN A 100 -1.62 19.25 13.82
N GLU A 101 -2.26 19.16 14.98
CA GLU A 101 -1.73 19.67 16.28
C GLU A 101 -0.36 19.07 16.68
N HIS A 102 0.04 17.95 16.07
CA HIS A 102 1.33 17.30 16.26
C HIS A 102 2.36 17.68 15.20
N GLY A 103 2.07 18.64 14.32
CA GLY A 103 2.93 19.03 13.21
C GLY A 103 3.08 17.98 12.11
N LYS A 104 2.10 17.09 11.96
CA LYS A 104 2.09 16.03 10.94
C LYS A 104 1.00 16.28 9.89
N LEU A 105 1.17 15.70 8.71
CA LEU A 105 0.14 15.67 7.66
C LEU A 105 -1.13 14.98 8.19
N ASP A 106 -2.28 15.63 8.06
CA ASP A 106 -3.56 15.13 8.55
C ASP A 106 -4.19 14.16 7.53
N VAL A 107 -3.66 12.93 7.52
CA VAL A 107 -4.14 11.87 6.63
C VAL A 107 -5.57 11.47 6.98
N ARG A 108 -5.89 11.44 8.26
CA ARG A 108 -7.24 11.16 8.76
C ARG A 108 -8.29 12.13 8.20
N ALA A 109 -8.00 13.43 8.23
CA ALA A 109 -8.91 14.42 7.65
C ALA A 109 -9.04 14.24 6.13
N GLY A 110 -7.95 13.83 5.46
CA GLY A 110 -7.94 13.57 4.02
C GLY A 110 -8.78 12.36 3.61
N VAL A 111 -8.63 11.24 4.29
CA VAL A 111 -9.32 9.96 4.02
C VAL A 111 -10.74 9.96 4.59
N GLY A 112 -10.91 10.54 5.78
CA GLY A 112 -12.12 10.40 6.58
C GLY A 112 -12.11 9.14 7.44
N ASN A 113 -13.04 9.05 8.37
CA ASN A 113 -13.17 7.96 9.33
C ASN A 113 -14.50 7.19 9.22
N ASP A 114 -15.27 7.44 8.19
CA ASP A 114 -16.50 6.71 7.85
C ASP A 114 -16.38 6.22 6.40
N GLY A 115 -16.46 4.90 6.23
CA GLY A 115 -16.25 4.26 4.95
C GLY A 115 -15.69 2.84 5.09
N PHE A 116 -15.09 2.33 4.02
CA PHE A 116 -14.67 0.93 3.97
C PHE A 116 -13.31 0.75 3.30
N ILE A 117 -12.60 -0.28 3.77
CA ILE A 117 -11.51 -0.91 3.04
C ILE A 117 -12.04 -2.21 2.44
N THR A 118 -12.00 -2.32 1.12
CA THR A 118 -12.36 -3.54 0.38
C THR A 118 -11.09 -4.15 -0.20
N ILE A 119 -10.87 -5.43 0.05
CA ILE A 119 -9.73 -6.17 -0.49
C ILE A 119 -10.24 -7.32 -1.34
N VAL A 120 -9.82 -7.32 -2.61
CA VAL A 120 -10.15 -8.37 -3.59
C VAL A 120 -8.88 -9.12 -3.93
N LYS A 121 -8.87 -10.43 -3.74
CA LYS A 121 -7.76 -11.32 -4.09
C LYS A 121 -8.11 -12.17 -5.30
N ASP A 122 -7.31 -12.04 -6.36
CA ASP A 122 -7.32 -12.93 -7.51
C ASP A 122 -6.29 -14.02 -7.28
N LEU A 123 -6.77 -15.20 -6.94
CA LEU A 123 -5.96 -16.38 -6.63
C LEU A 123 -5.90 -17.39 -7.80
N GLY A 124 -6.26 -16.93 -9.01
CA GLY A 124 -6.35 -17.80 -10.19
C GLY A 124 -7.49 -18.84 -10.11
N LEU A 125 -8.45 -18.65 -9.21
CA LEU A 125 -9.64 -19.47 -9.07
C LEU A 125 -10.77 -18.93 -9.94
N ARG A 126 -11.89 -19.69 -10.05
CA ARG A 126 -13.05 -19.26 -10.82
C ARG A 126 -13.63 -17.93 -10.30
N ASP A 127 -13.68 -17.79 -8.99
CA ASP A 127 -14.26 -16.62 -8.33
C ASP A 127 -13.16 -15.91 -7.52
N MET A 128 -13.15 -14.58 -7.55
CA MET A 128 -12.26 -13.77 -6.72
C MET A 128 -12.75 -13.78 -5.28
N PHE A 129 -11.82 -13.81 -4.35
CA PHE A 129 -12.13 -13.64 -2.93
C PHE A 129 -12.21 -12.15 -2.61
N SER A 130 -13.34 -11.72 -2.05
CA SER A 130 -13.56 -10.32 -1.64
C SER A 130 -13.89 -10.24 -0.15
N SER A 131 -13.29 -9.29 0.54
CA SER A 131 -13.57 -8.97 1.94
C SER A 131 -13.63 -7.46 2.13
N GLN A 132 -14.42 -7.02 3.12
CA GLN A 132 -14.61 -5.61 3.42
C GLN A 132 -14.64 -5.38 4.93
N THR A 133 -13.98 -4.29 5.38
CA THR A 133 -14.02 -3.84 6.77
C THR A 133 -14.26 -2.34 6.83
N PRO A 134 -14.90 -1.82 7.90
CA PRO A 134 -15.02 -0.37 8.07
C PRO A 134 -13.65 0.28 8.29
N ILE A 135 -13.52 1.54 7.88
CA ILE A 135 -12.44 2.42 8.31
C ILE A 135 -12.66 2.74 9.78
N VAL A 136 -11.62 2.57 10.60
CA VAL A 136 -11.70 2.81 12.05
C VAL A 136 -11.01 4.10 12.46
N SER A 137 -9.96 4.50 11.74
CA SER A 137 -9.21 5.73 12.06
C SER A 137 -9.00 6.68 10.88
N GLY A 138 -8.86 6.16 9.67
CA GLY A 138 -8.44 6.92 8.49
C GLY A 138 -6.93 7.18 8.42
N GLU A 139 -6.13 6.64 9.38
CA GLU A 139 -4.66 6.73 9.41
C GLU A 139 -3.98 5.66 8.57
N ILE A 140 -4.75 4.79 7.93
CA ILE A 140 -4.34 3.68 7.06
C ILE A 140 -3.68 2.51 7.82
N ALA A 141 -2.66 2.75 8.64
CA ALA A 141 -1.95 1.68 9.35
C ALA A 141 -2.86 0.96 10.36
N GLU A 142 -3.62 1.71 11.16
CA GLU A 142 -4.59 1.19 12.10
C GLU A 142 -5.74 0.47 11.39
N ASP A 143 -6.17 0.99 10.25
CA ASP A 143 -7.24 0.42 9.44
C ASP A 143 -6.83 -0.94 8.86
N PHE A 144 -5.59 -1.09 8.39
CA PHE A 144 -5.04 -2.40 7.98
C PHE A 144 -4.84 -3.34 9.17
N THR A 145 -4.41 -2.83 10.32
CA THR A 145 -4.33 -3.64 11.56
C THR A 145 -5.68 -4.23 11.92
N TYR A 146 -6.73 -3.40 11.86
CA TYR A 146 -8.10 -3.82 12.09
C TYR A 146 -8.58 -4.85 11.04
N TYR A 147 -8.25 -4.63 9.76
CA TYR A 147 -8.55 -5.57 8.68
C TYR A 147 -7.95 -6.97 8.96
N PHE A 148 -6.67 -7.04 9.31
CA PHE A 148 -6.03 -8.32 9.61
C PHE A 148 -6.67 -9.03 10.78
N ALA A 149 -7.01 -8.30 11.83
CA ALA A 149 -7.62 -8.88 13.04
C ALA A 149 -9.03 -9.41 12.76
N THR A 150 -9.86 -8.67 12.01
CA THR A 150 -11.29 -8.97 11.85
C THR A 150 -11.60 -9.81 10.62
N SER A 151 -10.94 -9.57 9.50
CA SER A 151 -11.20 -10.25 8.22
C SER A 151 -10.28 -11.46 8.00
N GLU A 152 -8.98 -11.31 8.24
CA GLU A 152 -8.01 -12.41 8.10
C GLU A 152 -7.91 -13.27 9.38
N GLN A 153 -8.43 -12.78 10.50
CA GLN A 153 -8.35 -13.41 11.82
C GLN A 153 -6.91 -13.69 12.28
N VAL A 154 -5.99 -12.82 11.90
CA VAL A 154 -4.57 -12.87 12.26
C VAL A 154 -4.23 -11.64 13.08
N PRO A 155 -3.94 -11.77 14.39
CA PRO A 155 -3.47 -10.64 15.18
C PRO A 155 -2.21 -10.07 14.57
N SER A 156 -2.27 -8.78 14.25
CA SER A 156 -1.20 -8.12 13.47
C SER A 156 -0.94 -6.71 14.00
N SER A 157 0.27 -6.21 13.74
CA SER A 157 0.61 -4.79 13.90
C SER A 157 1.14 -4.26 12.59
N VAL A 158 0.64 -3.11 12.15
CA VAL A 158 1.03 -2.45 10.90
C VAL A 158 1.63 -1.09 11.21
N GLY A 159 2.87 -0.88 10.77
CA GLY A 159 3.55 0.42 10.86
C GLY A 159 3.82 0.96 9.45
N LEU A 160 3.29 2.13 9.13
CA LEU A 160 3.44 2.77 7.81
C LEU A 160 3.91 4.21 7.98
N GLY A 161 4.78 4.66 7.08
CA GLY A 161 5.26 6.02 7.12
C GLY A 161 5.61 6.58 5.75
N VAL A 162 5.23 7.83 5.52
CA VAL A 162 5.63 8.61 4.35
C VAL A 162 6.02 10.01 4.82
N LEU A 163 7.21 10.46 4.44
CA LEU A 163 7.65 11.84 4.60
C LEU A 163 7.63 12.53 3.24
N VAL A 164 6.98 13.69 3.21
CA VAL A 164 6.86 14.53 2.01
C VAL A 164 7.58 15.85 2.27
N ASN A 165 8.42 16.25 1.34
CA ASN A 165 9.11 17.53 1.36
C ASN A 165 8.14 18.70 1.08
N PRO A 166 8.50 19.94 1.45
CA PRO A 166 7.70 21.13 1.12
C PRO A 166 7.47 21.37 -0.38
N ASP A 167 8.32 20.79 -1.24
CA ASP A 167 8.18 20.81 -2.70
C ASP A 167 7.32 19.66 -3.25
N ASN A 168 6.62 18.93 -2.39
CA ASN A 168 5.80 17.75 -2.67
C ASN A 168 6.56 16.48 -3.07
N THR A 169 7.89 16.49 -3.11
CA THR A 169 8.67 15.27 -3.38
C THR A 169 8.66 14.32 -2.18
N ILE A 170 8.78 13.02 -2.45
CA ILE A 170 8.81 11.98 -1.40
C ILE A 170 10.23 11.85 -0.87
N LEU A 171 10.41 12.12 0.41
CA LEU A 171 11.71 12.00 1.10
C LEU A 171 11.95 10.56 1.58
N ALA A 172 10.94 9.96 2.21
CA ALA A 172 11.01 8.60 2.73
C ALA A 172 9.62 7.95 2.72
N ALA A 173 9.55 6.69 2.34
CA ALA A 173 8.34 5.88 2.41
C ALA A 173 8.67 4.42 2.69
N GLY A 174 7.86 3.77 3.52
CA GLY A 174 7.97 2.36 3.82
C GLY A 174 7.11 1.95 5.01
N GLY A 175 7.28 0.72 5.46
CA GLY A 175 6.48 0.18 6.53
C GLY A 175 6.88 -1.24 6.91
N PHE A 176 6.14 -1.76 7.88
CA PHE A 176 6.20 -3.16 8.27
C PHE A 176 4.80 -3.72 8.58
N ILE A 177 4.67 -5.01 8.48
CA ILE A 177 3.53 -5.80 8.97
C ILE A 177 4.10 -6.93 9.82
N LEU A 178 3.67 -6.99 11.07
CA LEU A 178 3.96 -8.10 11.99
C LEU A 178 2.70 -8.94 12.16
N GLN A 179 2.85 -10.25 12.19
CA GLN A 179 1.73 -11.18 12.37
C GLN A 179 2.08 -12.23 13.41
N ILE A 180 1.23 -12.35 14.41
CA ILE A 180 1.37 -13.34 15.47
C ILE A 180 0.98 -14.71 14.91
N MET A 181 1.87 -15.69 15.07
CA MET A 181 1.64 -17.06 14.61
C MET A 181 0.85 -17.86 15.64
N PRO A 182 0.07 -18.88 15.21
CA PRO A 182 -0.64 -19.73 16.14
C PRO A 182 0.30 -20.38 17.16
N GLY A 183 -0.06 -20.31 18.44
CA GLY A 183 0.75 -20.83 19.54
C GLY A 183 1.82 -19.89 20.06
N CYS A 184 1.80 -18.61 19.65
CA CYS A 184 2.67 -17.58 20.21
C CYS A 184 2.44 -17.44 21.72
N GLU A 185 3.52 -17.31 22.47
CA GLU A 185 3.52 -17.11 23.91
C GLU A 185 3.09 -15.67 24.26
N GLU A 186 2.36 -15.49 25.34
CA GLU A 186 1.89 -14.19 25.80
C GLU A 186 3.05 -13.23 26.12
N GLU A 187 4.16 -13.77 26.66
CA GLU A 187 5.37 -13.02 26.94
C GLU A 187 5.98 -12.39 25.65
N THR A 188 5.93 -13.10 24.53
CA THR A 188 6.38 -12.58 23.23
C THR A 188 5.53 -11.39 22.78
N ILE A 189 4.22 -11.45 22.99
CA ILE A 189 3.30 -10.35 22.65
C ILE A 189 3.61 -9.13 23.52
N ASP A 190 3.78 -9.31 24.83
CA ASP A 190 4.10 -8.24 25.79
C ASP A 190 5.41 -7.53 25.43
N ILE A 191 6.43 -8.30 25.00
CA ILE A 191 7.74 -7.75 24.57
C ILE A 191 7.55 -6.90 23.31
N LEU A 192 6.84 -7.44 22.31
CA LEU A 192 6.58 -6.71 21.06
C LEU A 192 5.80 -5.43 21.28
N GLU A 193 4.75 -5.46 22.12
CA GLU A 193 3.96 -4.26 22.43
C GLU A 193 4.81 -3.16 23.08
N LYS A 194 5.70 -3.52 24.00
CA LYS A 194 6.64 -2.58 24.63
C LYS A 194 7.60 -1.97 23.60
N HIS A 195 8.14 -2.78 22.67
CA HIS A 195 9.04 -2.28 21.64
C HIS A 195 8.28 -1.36 20.68
N LEU A 196 7.12 -1.76 20.18
CA LEU A 196 6.29 -0.97 19.26
C LEU A 196 5.90 0.39 19.87
N ALA A 197 5.63 0.45 21.18
CA ALA A 197 5.32 1.70 21.86
C ALA A 197 6.51 2.66 21.96
N SER A 198 7.74 2.18 21.80
CA SER A 198 8.97 2.95 21.99
C SER A 198 9.70 3.31 20.70
N ILE A 199 9.36 2.69 19.56
CA ILE A 199 10.06 2.95 18.30
C ILE A 199 9.71 4.31 17.70
N GLU A 200 10.66 4.86 16.96
CA GLU A 200 10.43 6.04 16.15
C GLU A 200 9.45 5.72 14.99
N PRO A 201 8.77 6.74 14.44
CA PRO A 201 8.00 6.56 13.22
C PRO A 201 8.84 5.96 12.09
N VAL A 202 8.28 4.98 11.38
CA VAL A 202 8.96 4.24 10.30
C VAL A 202 9.58 5.18 9.25
N SER A 203 8.86 6.24 8.89
CA SER A 203 9.37 7.23 7.93
C SER A 203 10.66 7.92 8.41
N LYS A 204 10.82 8.12 9.71
CA LYS A 204 12.05 8.68 10.30
C LYS A 204 13.20 7.69 10.28
N MET A 205 12.93 6.42 10.52
CA MET A 205 13.93 5.37 10.40
C MET A 205 14.46 5.27 8.97
N ILE A 206 13.58 5.31 7.97
CA ILE A 206 13.95 5.27 6.55
C ILE A 206 14.69 6.56 6.12
N GLU A 207 14.28 7.74 6.62
CA GLU A 207 14.99 9.01 6.39
C GLU A 207 16.44 8.95 6.87
N LYS A 208 16.68 8.29 8.01
CA LYS A 208 18.03 8.05 8.55
C LYS A 208 18.84 7.01 7.75
N GLY A 209 18.25 6.41 6.74
CA GLY A 209 18.90 5.43 5.86
C GLY A 209 18.78 3.98 6.32
N MET A 210 17.94 3.69 7.33
CA MET A 210 17.75 2.31 7.78
C MET A 210 17.14 1.44 6.69
N THR A 211 17.65 0.23 6.61
CA THR A 211 17.16 -0.83 5.73
C THR A 211 15.89 -1.50 6.31
N PRO A 212 15.10 -2.21 5.51
CA PRO A 212 13.97 -3.01 6.02
C PRO A 212 14.40 -4.02 7.10
N GLU A 213 15.59 -4.62 6.97
CA GLU A 213 16.17 -5.53 7.95
C GLU A 213 16.43 -4.83 9.29
N GLU A 214 17.13 -3.69 9.25
CA GLU A 214 17.42 -2.88 10.45
C GLU A 214 16.15 -2.38 11.14
N ILE A 215 15.10 -2.04 10.37
CA ILE A 215 13.79 -1.69 10.92
C ILE A 215 13.21 -2.86 11.70
N LEU A 216 13.27 -4.09 11.16
CA LEU A 216 12.80 -5.28 11.87
C LEU A 216 13.64 -5.60 13.10
N GLU A 217 14.97 -5.40 13.06
CA GLU A 217 15.83 -5.55 14.22
C GLU A 217 15.44 -4.59 15.35
N VAL A 218 15.11 -3.34 15.03
CA VAL A 218 14.62 -2.36 16.02
C VAL A 218 13.26 -2.77 16.58
N VAL A 219 12.32 -3.21 15.71
CA VAL A 219 10.97 -3.61 16.10
C VAL A 219 10.98 -4.85 16.99
N PHE A 220 11.78 -5.85 16.66
CA PHE A 220 11.88 -7.08 17.43
C PHE A 220 12.76 -6.96 18.69
N GLY A 221 13.67 -6.00 18.70
CA GLY A 221 14.65 -5.86 19.78
C GLY A 221 15.67 -7.00 19.80
N GLN A 222 16.46 -7.05 20.87
CA GLN A 222 17.50 -8.08 21.02
C GLN A 222 16.89 -9.48 21.27
N GLU A 223 15.73 -9.53 21.87
CA GLU A 223 15.04 -10.76 22.23
C GLU A 223 14.43 -11.46 21.01
N GLY A 224 14.10 -10.69 19.98
CA GLY A 224 13.33 -11.18 18.83
C GLY A 224 14.10 -11.98 17.79
N ALA A 225 15.45 -11.91 17.77
CA ALA A 225 16.35 -12.69 16.89
C ALA A 225 15.82 -12.80 15.45
N VAL A 226 15.84 -11.68 14.71
CA VAL A 226 15.31 -11.60 13.33
C VAL A 226 16.03 -12.57 12.40
N GLN A 227 15.26 -13.42 11.72
CA GLN A 227 15.74 -14.27 10.65
C GLN A 227 15.10 -13.84 9.32
N ILE A 228 15.89 -13.30 8.40
CA ILE A 228 15.46 -12.97 7.06
C ILE A 228 15.29 -14.24 6.24
N LEU A 229 14.10 -14.44 5.68
CA LEU A 229 13.76 -15.61 4.86
C LEU A 229 13.98 -15.36 3.37
N SER A 230 13.62 -14.16 2.91
CA SER A 230 13.77 -13.75 1.51
C SER A 230 13.69 -12.25 1.38
N SER A 231 14.21 -11.74 0.27
CA SER A 231 14.01 -10.36 -0.17
C SER A 231 13.51 -10.34 -1.61
N MET A 232 12.80 -9.28 -2.00
CA MET A 232 12.32 -9.06 -3.36
C MET A 232 12.29 -7.58 -3.70
N PRO A 233 12.57 -7.20 -4.96
CA PRO A 233 12.46 -5.81 -5.39
C PRO A 233 11.00 -5.35 -5.31
N VAL A 234 10.82 -4.05 -5.08
CA VAL A 234 9.50 -3.37 -5.13
C VAL A 234 9.58 -2.25 -6.15
N LYS A 235 8.57 -2.11 -6.98
CA LYS A 235 8.50 -1.02 -7.95
C LYS A 235 7.08 -0.64 -8.33
N PHE A 236 6.92 0.61 -8.74
CA PHE A 236 5.71 1.04 -9.45
C PHE A 236 5.71 0.41 -10.84
N GLN A 237 4.73 -0.44 -11.13
CA GLN A 237 4.63 -1.12 -12.41
C GLN A 237 3.19 -1.18 -12.91
N CYS A 238 2.95 -0.57 -14.07
CA CYS A 238 1.67 -0.70 -14.77
C CYS A 238 1.79 -1.68 -15.94
N GLN A 239 0.77 -2.50 -16.11
CA GLN A 239 0.70 -3.50 -17.19
C GLN A 239 -0.30 -3.08 -18.29
N CYS A 240 -0.58 -1.78 -18.42
CA CYS A 240 -1.39 -1.26 -19.52
C CYS A 240 -0.60 -1.27 -20.83
N SER A 241 -1.30 -1.44 -21.96
CA SER A 241 -0.70 -1.35 -23.29
C SER A 241 -1.77 -0.97 -24.31
N LYS A 242 -1.33 -0.49 -25.48
CA LYS A 242 -2.20 -0.16 -26.59
C LYS A 242 -3.04 -1.36 -27.05
N GLU A 243 -2.42 -2.56 -27.08
CA GLU A 243 -3.08 -3.81 -27.48
C GLU A 243 -4.22 -4.15 -26.50
N ARG A 244 -4.00 -3.97 -25.19
CA ARG A 244 -5.01 -4.23 -24.17
C ARG A 244 -6.20 -3.28 -24.29
N TYR A 245 -5.96 -1.99 -24.52
CA TYR A 245 -7.02 -1.01 -24.77
C TYR A 245 -7.72 -1.28 -26.10
N GLY A 246 -6.98 -1.59 -27.16
CA GLY A 246 -7.54 -1.97 -28.44
C GLY A 246 -8.49 -3.17 -28.32
N SER A 247 -8.11 -4.21 -27.58
CA SER A 247 -8.97 -5.37 -27.34
C SER A 247 -10.25 -4.99 -26.58
N ALA A 248 -10.17 -4.08 -25.63
CA ALA A 248 -11.35 -3.59 -24.90
C ALA A 248 -12.29 -2.77 -25.80
N ILE A 249 -11.74 -1.91 -26.68
CA ILE A 249 -12.49 -1.10 -27.65
C ILE A 249 -13.20 -2.02 -28.65
N ILE A 250 -12.54 -3.08 -29.15
CA ILE A 250 -13.15 -4.06 -30.07
C ILE A 250 -14.38 -4.69 -29.42
N GLY A 251 -14.42 -4.86 -28.12
CA GLY A 251 -15.55 -5.39 -27.35
C GLY A 251 -16.81 -4.50 -27.35
N LEU A 252 -16.70 -3.22 -27.70
CA LEU A 252 -17.83 -2.29 -27.81
C LEU A 252 -18.74 -2.60 -29.03
N GLY A 253 -18.19 -3.23 -30.08
CA GLY A 253 -18.89 -3.58 -31.30
C GLY A 253 -18.66 -2.57 -32.43
N VAL A 254 -18.96 -3.01 -33.66
CA VAL A 254 -18.61 -2.28 -34.89
C VAL A 254 -19.32 -0.93 -34.98
N GLN A 255 -20.59 -0.86 -34.60
CA GLN A 255 -21.37 0.36 -34.71
C GLN A 255 -20.81 1.46 -33.81
N GLU A 256 -20.57 1.15 -32.53
CA GLU A 256 -20.01 2.10 -31.54
C GLU A 256 -18.65 2.65 -31.99
N ILE A 257 -17.79 1.74 -32.50
CA ILE A 257 -16.48 2.13 -33.03
C ILE A 257 -16.62 3.04 -34.24
N GLN A 258 -17.56 2.76 -35.16
CA GLN A 258 -17.80 3.59 -36.35
C GLN A 258 -18.30 4.98 -35.96
N ASP A 259 -19.22 5.06 -35.01
CA ASP A 259 -19.74 6.33 -34.51
C ASP A 259 -18.61 7.17 -33.86
N MET A 260 -17.73 6.55 -33.06
CA MET A 260 -16.55 7.22 -32.50
C MET A 260 -15.60 7.74 -33.58
N ILE A 261 -15.37 6.97 -34.64
CA ILE A 261 -14.51 7.40 -35.77
C ILE A 261 -15.15 8.57 -36.51
N ASP A 262 -16.46 8.52 -36.75
CA ASP A 262 -17.17 9.56 -37.51
C ASP A 262 -17.27 10.86 -36.71
N GLU A 263 -17.39 10.80 -35.37
CA GLU A 263 -17.48 11.98 -34.50
C GLU A 263 -16.12 12.58 -34.16
N MET A 264 -15.12 11.77 -33.85
CA MET A 264 -13.85 12.23 -33.28
C MET A 264 -12.64 11.98 -34.17
N GLY A 265 -12.73 11.13 -35.19
CA GLY A 265 -11.65 10.76 -36.10
C GLY A 265 -10.55 9.90 -35.49
N GLN A 266 -10.47 9.88 -34.16
CA GLN A 266 -9.55 9.06 -33.37
C GLN A 266 -10.14 8.76 -32.00
N ILE A 267 -9.65 7.73 -31.35
CA ILE A 267 -9.99 7.38 -29.98
C ILE A 267 -8.74 7.53 -29.13
N GLU A 268 -8.84 8.32 -28.06
CA GLU A 268 -7.79 8.45 -27.05
C GLU A 268 -8.25 7.80 -25.76
N THR A 269 -7.39 6.97 -25.17
CA THR A 269 -7.65 6.32 -23.87
C THR A 269 -6.52 6.61 -22.92
N GLN A 270 -6.84 6.87 -21.66
CA GLN A 270 -5.85 7.10 -20.61
C GLN A 270 -5.96 6.05 -19.50
N CYS A 271 -4.81 5.54 -19.10
CA CYS A 271 -4.75 4.60 -17.99
C CYS A 271 -4.88 5.33 -16.65
N HIS A 272 -5.88 5.00 -15.83
CA HIS A 272 -6.06 5.61 -14.51
C HIS A 272 -4.87 5.37 -13.55
N PHE A 273 -4.17 4.24 -13.68
CA PHE A 273 -3.05 3.91 -12.79
C PHE A 273 -1.75 4.64 -13.11
N CYS A 274 -1.41 4.82 -14.37
CA CYS A 274 -0.11 5.41 -14.75
C CYS A 274 -0.22 6.68 -15.57
N LEU A 275 -1.44 7.09 -15.94
CA LEU A 275 -1.78 8.25 -16.78
C LEU A 275 -1.14 8.25 -18.18
N GLU A 276 -0.62 7.09 -18.63
CA GLU A 276 -0.21 6.93 -20.03
C GLU A 276 -1.42 7.00 -20.96
N THR A 277 -1.26 7.70 -22.06
CA THR A 277 -2.30 7.91 -23.09
C THR A 277 -1.98 7.06 -24.33
N TYR A 278 -2.98 6.46 -24.91
CA TYR A 278 -2.91 5.58 -26.07
C TYR A 278 -3.86 6.03 -27.17
#